data_0a0c3465b4d25e668ff72b38203b1e9c
#
_entry.id   0a0c3465b4d25e668ff72b38203b1e9c
#
_cell.length_a   1.000
_cell.length_b   1.000
_cell.length_c   1.000
_cell.angle_alpha   90.00
_cell.angle_beta   90.00
_cell.angle_gamma   90.00
#
_symmetry.space_group_name_H-M   'P 1'
#
loop_
_entity.id
_entity.type
_entity.pdbx_description
1 polymer ?
#
loop_
_entity_poly.entity_id
_entity_poly.type
_entity_poly.pdbx_seq_one_letter_code
_entity_poly.pdbx_strand_id
1 'polypeptide(L)'
;MFSKVKSCEVHGVDGRMIDVEADVNDGLPVFTMVGYLSSSVRESSERVRTALKNSGFHLPPKRITINLSPADMRKDGSGYDLAIATAVLLSLGVTAELPMEQTLVLGELSLDGSIKAIPGVLPMVICAREEGMTSCIVPKENVQEAALVQGISVIGVSSLKETMEYIQGIKEYENTNVEQPAVDTSEYLYDIDFSDVVGQESIKRGMEIACLLYTSPS
;
A
#
# COMPACT_ATOMS: atom_id res chain seq x y z
N MET A 1 9.23 1.66 22.68
CA MET A 1 7.87 2.23 22.53
C MET A 1 7.24 1.57 21.32
N PHE A 2 5.98 1.16 21.43
CA PHE A 2 5.26 0.39 20.39
C PHE A 2 4.41 1.31 19.51
N SER A 3 4.32 0.97 18.23
CA SER A 3 3.40 1.59 17.27
C SER A 3 2.87 0.54 16.29
N LYS A 4 1.75 0.86 15.67
CA LYS A 4 1.09 0.01 14.67
C LYS A 4 0.58 0.87 13.52
N VAL A 5 0.83 0.43 12.30
CA VAL A 5 0.37 1.07 11.05
C VAL A 5 -0.30 0.01 10.19
N LYS A 6 -1.39 0.37 9.54
CA LYS A 6 -2.10 -0.50 8.61
C LYS A 6 -1.49 -0.43 7.21
N SER A 7 -1.27 -1.57 6.62
CA SER A 7 -0.88 -1.75 5.22
C SER A 7 -1.74 -2.82 4.57
N CYS A 8 -1.50 -3.13 3.31
CA CYS A 8 -2.26 -4.14 2.59
C CYS A 8 -1.39 -4.83 1.55
N GLU A 9 -1.74 -6.05 1.20
CA GLU A 9 -1.14 -6.85 0.14
C GLU A 9 -2.21 -7.38 -0.80
N VAL A 10 -1.88 -7.53 -2.08
CA VAL A 10 -2.75 -8.19 -3.05
C VAL A 10 -2.50 -9.70 -3.02
N HIS A 11 -3.57 -10.46 -2.87
CA HIS A 11 -3.54 -11.92 -2.98
C HIS A 11 -4.54 -12.38 -4.03
N GLY A 12 -4.05 -12.73 -5.20
CA GLY A 12 -4.91 -12.94 -6.38
C GLY A 12 -5.51 -11.64 -6.86
N VAL A 13 -6.82 -11.46 -6.70
CA VAL A 13 -7.56 -10.23 -7.04
C VAL A 13 -8.01 -9.44 -5.81
N ASP A 14 -7.82 -9.99 -4.62
CA ASP A 14 -8.30 -9.42 -3.37
C ASP A 14 -7.17 -8.75 -2.57
N GLY A 15 -7.49 -7.67 -1.87
CA GLY A 15 -6.62 -7.09 -0.86
C GLY A 15 -6.70 -7.88 0.44
N ARG A 16 -5.60 -7.90 1.21
CA ARG A 16 -5.56 -8.43 2.57
C ARG A 16 -4.81 -7.46 3.47
N MET A 17 -5.45 -7.05 4.56
CA MET A 17 -4.86 -6.13 5.52
C MET A 17 -3.66 -6.73 6.24
N ILE A 18 -2.62 -5.91 6.39
CA ILE A 18 -1.38 -6.24 7.08
C ILE A 18 -1.18 -5.22 8.20
N ASP A 19 -0.93 -5.73 9.39
CA ASP A 19 -0.49 -4.92 10.51
C ASP A 19 1.05 -4.82 10.50
N VAL A 20 1.54 -3.61 10.39
CA VAL A 20 2.96 -3.28 10.50
C VAL A 20 3.20 -2.75 11.91
N GLU A 21 3.79 -3.55 12.75
CA GLU A 21 4.06 -3.24 14.14
C GLU A 21 5.55 -2.91 14.31
N ALA A 22 5.85 -1.82 14.98
CA ALA A 22 7.21 -1.45 15.32
C ALA A 22 7.37 -1.30 16.83
N ASP A 23 8.45 -1.88 17.36
CA ASP A 23 8.83 -1.73 18.74
C ASP A 23 10.29 -1.28 18.86
N VAL A 24 10.51 -0.16 19.57
CA VAL A 24 11.82 0.44 19.77
C VAL A 24 12.17 0.41 21.24
N ASN A 25 13.21 -0.35 21.57
CA ASN A 25 13.69 -0.59 22.95
C ASN A 25 15.18 -0.27 23.09
N ASP A 26 15.61 -0.04 24.31
CA ASP A 26 17.02 0.08 24.65
C ASP A 26 17.72 -1.29 24.44
N GLY A 27 18.94 -1.28 23.93
CA GLY A 27 19.70 -2.48 23.68
C GLY A 27 20.74 -2.30 22.57
N LEU A 28 21.33 -3.41 22.14
CA LEU A 28 22.27 -3.38 21.01
C LEU A 28 21.54 -2.87 19.73
N PRO A 29 22.16 -1.92 18.99
CA PRO A 29 21.58 -1.37 17.78
C PRO A 29 21.39 -2.47 16.71
N VAL A 30 20.15 -2.91 16.57
CA VAL A 30 19.77 -3.95 15.60
C VAL A 30 18.42 -3.58 15.00
N PHE A 31 18.26 -3.82 13.70
CA PHE A 31 16.98 -3.70 13.00
C PHE A 31 16.54 -5.11 12.57
N THR A 32 15.51 -5.64 13.20
CA THR A 32 15.04 -7.01 12.99
C THR A 32 13.64 -7.00 12.42
N MET A 33 13.41 -7.81 11.39
CA MET A 33 12.08 -8.02 10.82
C MET A 33 11.59 -9.43 11.12
N VAL A 34 10.33 -9.55 11.57
CA VAL A 34 9.66 -10.78 11.98
C VAL A 34 8.39 -10.97 11.14
N GLY A 35 8.04 -12.21 10.86
CA GLY A 35 6.91 -12.63 10.05
C GLY A 35 7.28 -13.64 8.98
N TYR A 36 6.32 -14.09 8.20
CA TYR A 36 6.57 -14.94 7.02
C TYR A 36 6.89 -14.07 5.81
N LEU A 37 8.17 -13.67 5.69
CA LEU A 37 8.67 -12.64 4.78
C LEU A 37 9.45 -13.27 3.62
N SER A 38 9.22 -12.79 2.39
CA SER A 38 10.08 -13.04 1.25
C SER A 38 11.46 -12.36 1.42
N SER A 39 12.40 -12.64 0.51
CA SER A 39 13.69 -11.95 0.48
C SER A 39 13.54 -10.45 0.22
N SER A 40 12.64 -10.08 -0.71
CA SER A 40 12.38 -8.68 -1.06
C SER A 40 11.89 -7.85 0.14
N VAL A 41 11.00 -8.43 0.97
CA VAL A 41 10.51 -7.78 2.20
C VAL A 41 11.62 -7.70 3.27
N ARG A 42 12.48 -8.71 3.38
CA ARG A 42 13.61 -8.65 4.32
C ARG A 42 14.63 -7.57 3.95
N GLU A 43 14.84 -7.32 2.66
CA GLU A 43 15.69 -6.23 2.16
C GLU A 43 15.12 -4.84 2.46
N SER A 44 13.82 -4.72 2.73
CA SER A 44 13.19 -3.47 3.19
C SER A 44 13.90 -2.87 4.41
N SER A 45 14.48 -3.70 5.28
CA SER A 45 15.22 -3.22 6.45
C SER A 45 16.33 -2.24 6.08
N GLU A 46 17.11 -2.54 5.05
CA GLU A 46 18.22 -1.68 4.61
C GLU A 46 17.71 -0.48 3.81
N ARG A 47 16.67 -0.66 2.96
CA ARG A 47 16.06 0.45 2.23
C ARG A 47 15.46 1.47 3.20
N VAL A 48 14.64 1.02 4.15
CA VAL A 48 13.99 1.88 5.13
C VAL A 48 15.01 2.63 6.00
N ARG A 49 16.02 1.93 6.54
CA ARG A 49 17.08 2.57 7.34
C ARG A 49 17.80 3.67 6.58
N THR A 50 18.15 3.40 5.32
CA THR A 50 18.86 4.33 4.46
C THR A 50 17.97 5.52 4.08
N ALA A 51 16.70 5.26 3.71
CA ALA A 51 15.71 6.28 3.38
C ALA A 51 15.44 7.21 4.57
N LEU A 52 15.25 6.66 5.77
CA LEU A 52 15.08 7.44 7.00
C LEU A 52 16.25 8.39 7.23
N LYS A 53 17.48 7.88 7.15
CA LYS A 53 18.70 8.69 7.31
C LYS A 53 18.81 9.80 6.26
N ASN A 54 18.57 9.48 4.99
CA ASN A 54 18.69 10.42 3.88
C ASN A 54 17.56 11.44 3.86
N SER A 55 16.40 11.12 4.45
CA SER A 55 15.29 12.06 4.67
C SER A 55 15.47 12.97 5.89
N GLY A 56 16.61 12.85 6.61
CA GLY A 56 16.93 13.69 7.77
C GLY A 56 16.36 13.18 9.10
N PHE A 57 15.80 11.98 9.15
CA PHE A 57 15.35 11.39 10.39
C PHE A 57 16.50 10.67 11.10
N HIS A 58 16.68 11.01 12.38
CA HIS A 58 17.72 10.39 13.19
C HIS A 58 17.23 9.07 13.80
N LEU A 59 17.89 7.96 13.47
CA LEU A 59 17.68 6.68 14.13
C LEU A 59 18.64 6.56 15.30
N PRO A 60 18.14 6.57 16.54
CA PRO A 60 18.99 6.36 17.72
C PRO A 60 19.56 4.94 17.70
N PRO A 61 20.70 4.71 18.38
CA PRO A 61 21.31 3.38 18.49
C PRO A 61 20.51 2.48 19.43
N LYS A 62 19.30 2.10 19.00
CA LYS A 62 18.35 1.27 19.77
C LYS A 62 18.04 -0.02 19.01
N ARG A 63 17.44 -0.95 19.71
CA ARG A 63 16.89 -2.17 19.11
C ARG A 63 15.53 -1.85 18.50
N ILE A 64 15.40 -2.06 17.19
CA ILE A 64 14.16 -1.88 16.44
C ILE A 64 13.70 -3.26 15.97
N THR A 65 12.49 -3.63 16.33
CA THR A 65 11.85 -4.87 15.89
C THR A 65 10.58 -4.52 15.12
N ILE A 66 10.48 -5.02 13.89
CA ILE A 66 9.30 -4.87 13.02
C ILE A 66 8.63 -6.22 12.88
N ASN A 67 7.33 -6.28 13.12
CA ASN A 67 6.53 -7.46 12.86
C ASN A 67 5.49 -7.16 11.78
N LEU A 68 5.40 -8.02 10.75
CA LEU A 68 4.36 -7.97 9.72
C LEU A 68 3.35 -9.10 9.97
N SER A 69 2.21 -8.73 10.51
CA SER A 69 1.13 -9.65 10.91
C SER A 69 0.00 -9.66 9.85
N PRO A 70 -0.71 -10.79 9.65
CA PRO A 70 -0.60 -12.07 10.33
C PRO A 70 0.59 -12.92 9.86
N ALA A 71 1.08 -13.85 10.70
CA ALA A 71 2.28 -14.65 10.42
C ALA A 71 2.04 -15.85 9.48
N ASP A 72 0.80 -16.25 9.28
CA ASP A 72 0.38 -17.38 8.44
C ASP A 72 0.38 -17.04 6.94
N MET A 73 0.40 -15.75 6.59
CA MET A 73 0.44 -15.27 5.22
C MET A 73 1.84 -14.81 4.85
N ARG A 74 2.36 -15.29 3.70
CA ARG A 74 3.62 -14.84 3.15
C ARG A 74 3.47 -13.42 2.61
N LYS A 75 4.34 -12.51 3.02
CA LYS A 75 4.44 -11.14 2.51
C LYS A 75 5.49 -11.06 1.42
N ASP A 76 5.15 -10.41 0.33
CA ASP A 76 6.02 -10.22 -0.83
C ASP A 76 6.03 -8.77 -1.31
N GLY A 77 7.02 -8.40 -2.14
CA GLY A 77 7.16 -7.06 -2.69
C GLY A 77 7.75 -6.03 -1.75
N SER A 78 7.69 -4.76 -2.17
CA SER A 78 8.31 -3.61 -1.51
C SER A 78 7.27 -2.56 -1.03
N GLY A 79 5.98 -2.82 -1.25
CA GLY A 79 4.88 -1.89 -0.92
C GLY A 79 4.73 -1.55 0.56
N TYR A 80 5.41 -2.27 1.45
CA TYR A 80 5.38 -2.04 2.89
C TYR A 80 6.41 -1.03 3.40
N ASP A 81 7.38 -0.61 2.57
CA ASP A 81 8.51 0.20 3.01
C ASP A 81 8.06 1.48 3.71
N LEU A 82 7.06 2.18 3.12
CA LEU A 82 6.53 3.41 3.70
C LEU A 82 5.82 3.16 5.02
N ALA A 83 5.04 2.08 5.13
CA ALA A 83 4.36 1.71 6.37
C ALA A 83 5.37 1.33 7.47
N ILE A 84 6.45 0.61 7.13
CA ILE A 84 7.52 0.26 8.06
C ILE A 84 8.22 1.53 8.55
N ALA A 85 8.61 2.45 7.65
CA ALA A 85 9.25 3.71 8.01
C ALA A 85 8.36 4.55 8.93
N THR A 86 7.08 4.65 8.60
CA THR A 86 6.07 5.37 9.41
C THR A 86 5.95 4.75 10.80
N ALA A 87 5.81 3.42 10.89
CA ALA A 87 5.73 2.73 12.18
C ALA A 87 6.98 2.97 13.03
N VAL A 88 8.18 2.92 12.44
CA VAL A 88 9.43 3.21 13.16
C VAL A 88 9.43 4.64 13.70
N LEU A 89 9.04 5.63 12.90
CA LEU A 89 9.03 7.04 13.32
C LEU A 89 8.02 7.29 14.44
N LEU A 90 6.83 6.70 14.34
CA LEU A 90 5.81 6.77 15.41
C LEU A 90 6.32 6.12 16.71
N SER A 91 7.00 4.97 16.61
CA SER A 91 7.58 4.31 17.78
C SER A 91 8.80 5.04 18.37
N LEU A 92 9.39 5.97 17.64
CA LEU A 92 10.41 6.91 18.11
C LEU A 92 9.83 8.18 18.75
N GLY A 93 8.51 8.31 18.79
CA GLY A 93 7.81 9.40 19.46
C GLY A 93 7.39 10.55 18.54
N VAL A 94 7.42 10.36 17.24
CA VAL A 94 6.78 11.31 16.31
C VAL A 94 5.27 11.26 16.54
N THR A 95 4.67 12.42 16.79
CA THR A 95 3.23 12.54 17.01
C THR A 95 2.47 12.45 15.68
N ALA A 96 1.28 11.84 15.71
CA ALA A 96 0.37 11.79 14.57
C ALA A 96 -0.92 12.54 14.91
N GLU A 97 -1.31 13.45 14.05
CA GLU A 97 -2.64 14.10 14.06
C GLU A 97 -3.65 13.28 13.25
N LEU A 98 -3.18 12.54 12.23
CA LEU A 98 -4.02 11.61 11.49
C LEU A 98 -4.37 10.37 12.34
N PRO A 99 -5.61 9.85 12.23
CA PRO A 99 -6.03 8.63 12.92
C PRO A 99 -5.37 7.40 12.28
N MET A 100 -4.14 7.10 12.68
CA MET A 100 -3.31 6.03 12.08
C MET A 100 -3.96 4.64 12.14
N GLU A 101 -4.84 4.40 13.10
CA GLU A 101 -5.61 3.14 13.19
C GLU A 101 -6.62 2.97 12.06
N GLN A 102 -7.06 4.08 11.44
CA GLN A 102 -8.00 4.14 10.33
C GLN A 102 -7.36 4.62 9.03
N THR A 103 -6.03 4.62 8.96
CA THR A 103 -5.26 5.07 7.80
C THR A 103 -4.45 3.93 7.22
N LEU A 104 -4.71 3.59 5.95
CA LEU A 104 -3.88 2.68 5.17
C LEU A 104 -2.63 3.40 4.69
N VAL A 105 -1.46 2.77 4.78
CA VAL A 105 -0.18 3.33 4.29
C VAL A 105 0.46 2.36 3.31
N LEU A 106 0.68 2.82 2.08
CA LEU A 106 1.25 2.05 0.98
C LEU A 106 2.37 2.84 0.28
N GLY A 107 3.43 2.16 -0.13
CA GLY A 107 4.49 2.75 -0.95
C GLY A 107 5.83 2.07 -0.80
N GLU A 108 6.58 2.02 -1.91
CA GLU A 108 7.98 1.60 -1.92
C GLU A 108 8.88 2.82 -1.68
N LEU A 109 9.93 2.66 -0.87
CA LEU A 109 10.92 3.69 -0.62
C LEU A 109 12.18 3.48 -1.47
N SER A 110 12.63 4.56 -2.10
CA SER A 110 13.99 4.67 -2.61
C SER A 110 14.96 5.06 -1.49
N LEU A 111 16.24 4.83 -1.69
CA LEU A 111 17.29 5.13 -0.68
C LEU A 111 17.40 6.61 -0.34
N ASP A 112 16.98 7.51 -1.24
CA ASP A 112 16.93 8.96 -1.04
C ASP A 112 15.68 9.44 -0.30
N GLY A 113 14.76 8.53 0.02
CA GLY A 113 13.49 8.82 0.68
C GLY A 113 12.35 9.22 -0.26
N SER A 114 12.54 9.16 -1.57
CA SER A 114 11.46 9.29 -2.54
C SER A 114 10.57 8.04 -2.51
N ILE A 115 9.30 8.22 -2.84
CA ILE A 115 8.30 7.14 -2.85
C ILE A 115 8.01 6.78 -4.29
N LYS A 116 8.01 5.50 -4.58
CA LYS A 116 7.70 4.93 -5.90
C LYS A 116 6.32 4.30 -5.93
N ALA A 117 5.73 4.32 -7.12
CA ALA A 117 4.49 3.62 -7.41
C ALA A 117 4.60 2.12 -7.12
N ILE A 118 3.51 1.56 -6.68
CA ILE A 118 3.36 0.12 -6.45
C ILE A 118 2.19 -0.42 -7.27
N PRO A 119 2.24 -1.68 -7.68
CA PRO A 119 1.13 -2.31 -8.40
C PRO A 119 -0.02 -2.69 -7.45
N GLY A 120 -1.25 -2.72 -7.97
CA GLY A 120 -2.41 -3.28 -7.28
C GLY A 120 -2.98 -2.41 -6.16
N VAL A 121 -2.86 -1.09 -6.26
CA VAL A 121 -3.38 -0.17 -5.24
C VAL A 121 -4.90 -0.22 -5.18
N LEU A 122 -5.60 -0.37 -6.31
CA LEU A 122 -7.06 -0.42 -6.34
C LEU A 122 -7.66 -1.51 -5.43
N PRO A 123 -7.32 -2.81 -5.55
CA PRO A 123 -7.83 -3.85 -4.66
C PRO A 123 -7.40 -3.64 -3.20
N MET A 124 -6.22 -3.07 -2.94
CA MET A 124 -5.78 -2.76 -1.59
C MET A 124 -6.65 -1.68 -0.93
N VAL A 125 -7.00 -0.63 -1.67
CA VAL A 125 -7.86 0.47 -1.17
C VAL A 125 -9.31 0.03 -1.03
N ILE A 126 -9.82 -0.84 -1.92
CA ILE A 126 -11.13 -1.46 -1.77
C ILE A 126 -11.20 -2.25 -0.46
N CYS A 127 -10.23 -3.13 -0.22
CA CYS A 127 -10.13 -3.90 1.02
C CYS A 127 -10.08 -2.98 2.26
N ALA A 128 -9.25 -1.94 2.22
CA ALA A 128 -9.14 -0.99 3.34
C ALA A 128 -10.48 -0.31 3.65
N ARG A 129 -11.22 0.12 2.62
CA ARG A 129 -12.54 0.71 2.80
C ARG A 129 -13.53 -0.28 3.42
N GLU A 130 -13.53 -1.53 3.00
CA GLU A 130 -14.38 -2.60 3.53
C GLU A 130 -14.06 -2.92 4.99
N GLU A 131 -12.79 -2.80 5.39
CA GLU A 131 -12.30 -2.93 6.77
C GLU A 131 -12.51 -1.63 7.61
N GLY A 132 -13.19 -0.62 7.05
CA GLY A 132 -13.57 0.59 7.78
C GLY A 132 -12.48 1.65 7.87
N MET A 133 -11.45 1.60 7.02
CA MET A 133 -10.47 2.67 6.91
C MET A 133 -11.12 3.93 6.33
N THR A 134 -10.74 5.08 6.86
CA THR A 134 -11.27 6.40 6.44
C THR A 134 -10.33 7.15 5.52
N SER A 135 -9.05 6.80 5.52
CA SER A 135 -8.02 7.42 4.69
C SER A 135 -6.97 6.43 4.21
N CYS A 136 -6.32 6.77 3.11
CA CYS A 136 -5.17 6.04 2.60
C CYS A 136 -4.06 6.99 2.13
N ILE A 137 -2.83 6.68 2.50
CA ILE A 137 -1.61 7.33 2.04
C ILE A 137 -1.00 6.43 0.97
N VAL A 138 -0.88 6.95 -0.26
CA VAL A 138 -0.40 6.21 -1.43
C VAL A 138 0.65 7.02 -2.19
N PRO A 139 1.49 6.38 -3.01
CA PRO A 139 2.37 7.10 -3.91
C PRO A 139 1.58 8.04 -4.82
N LYS A 140 2.14 9.20 -5.15
CA LYS A 140 1.48 10.22 -5.97
C LYS A 140 1.02 9.68 -7.32
N GLU A 141 1.80 8.79 -7.94
CA GLU A 141 1.46 8.16 -9.21
C GLU A 141 0.26 7.20 -9.10
N ASN A 142 -0.02 6.67 -7.90
CA ASN A 142 -1.16 5.77 -7.67
C ASN A 142 -2.45 6.51 -7.24
N VAL A 143 -2.42 7.82 -7.07
CA VAL A 143 -3.59 8.59 -6.59
C VAL A 143 -4.81 8.40 -7.48
N GLN A 144 -4.64 8.43 -8.81
CA GLN A 144 -5.75 8.26 -9.75
C GLN A 144 -6.42 6.89 -9.62
N GLU A 145 -5.61 5.83 -9.43
CA GLU A 145 -6.09 4.48 -9.21
C GLU A 145 -6.83 4.36 -7.86
N ALA A 146 -6.24 4.89 -6.79
CA ALA A 146 -6.82 4.87 -5.45
C ALA A 146 -8.13 5.67 -5.35
N ALA A 147 -8.21 6.81 -6.03
CA ALA A 147 -9.36 7.72 -5.99
C ALA A 147 -10.61 7.18 -6.71
N LEU A 148 -10.49 6.07 -7.46
CA LEU A 148 -11.65 5.34 -7.98
C LEU A 148 -12.51 4.75 -6.86
N VAL A 149 -11.94 4.53 -5.67
CA VAL A 149 -12.64 3.97 -4.53
C VAL A 149 -13.31 5.10 -3.74
N GLN A 150 -14.64 5.16 -3.79
CA GLN A 150 -15.41 6.15 -3.04
C GLN A 150 -15.46 5.80 -1.55
N GLY A 151 -15.61 6.84 -0.71
CA GLY A 151 -15.80 6.70 0.74
C GLY A 151 -14.50 6.54 1.54
N ILE A 152 -13.34 6.72 0.92
CA ILE A 152 -12.04 6.78 1.58
C ILE A 152 -11.26 8.00 1.06
N SER A 153 -10.62 8.74 1.95
CA SER A 153 -9.79 9.90 1.59
C SER A 153 -8.43 9.46 1.09
N VAL A 154 -8.02 9.96 -0.10
CA VAL A 154 -6.75 9.59 -0.72
C VAL A 154 -5.72 10.70 -0.56
N ILE A 155 -4.59 10.38 0.08
CA ILE A 155 -3.46 11.29 0.31
C ILE A 155 -2.29 10.82 -0.57
N GLY A 156 -1.97 11.59 -1.61
CA GLY A 156 -0.86 11.31 -2.50
C GLY A 156 0.45 11.89 -1.97
N VAL A 157 1.50 11.08 -1.90
CA VAL A 157 2.81 11.48 -1.36
C VAL A 157 3.94 11.12 -2.32
N SER A 158 4.98 11.97 -2.36
CA SER A 158 6.16 11.79 -3.21
C SER A 158 7.43 11.49 -2.41
N SER A 159 7.42 11.72 -1.10
CA SER A 159 8.57 11.48 -0.23
C SER A 159 8.17 11.11 1.20
N LEU A 160 9.08 10.43 1.89
CA LEU A 160 8.91 10.10 3.30
C LEU A 160 8.73 11.36 4.18
N LYS A 161 9.46 12.43 3.86
CA LYS A 161 9.32 13.71 4.58
C LYS A 161 7.91 14.28 4.42
N GLU A 162 7.39 14.34 3.19
CA GLU A 162 6.04 14.80 2.90
C GLU A 162 4.99 13.94 3.60
N THR A 163 5.18 12.62 3.62
CA THR A 163 4.30 11.69 4.37
C THR A 163 4.21 12.08 5.83
N MET A 164 5.34 12.34 6.48
CA MET A 164 5.37 12.71 7.89
C MET A 164 4.77 14.10 8.15
N GLU A 165 4.93 15.05 7.23
CA GLU A 165 4.29 16.38 7.31
C GLU A 165 2.75 16.25 7.30
N TYR A 166 2.18 15.38 6.47
CA TYR A 166 0.75 15.08 6.49
C TYR A 166 0.30 14.35 7.78
N ILE A 167 1.06 13.35 8.20
CA ILE A 167 0.73 12.59 9.41
C ILE A 167 0.74 13.50 10.65
N GLN A 168 1.65 14.45 10.71
CA GLN A 168 1.77 15.42 11.81
C GLN A 168 0.80 16.60 11.71
N GLY A 169 -0.02 16.70 10.66
CA GLY A 169 -0.91 17.84 10.43
C GLY A 169 -0.19 19.15 10.08
N ILE A 170 1.08 19.08 9.74
CA ILE A 170 1.87 20.27 9.30
C ILE A 170 1.42 20.72 7.91
N LYS A 171 1.07 19.76 7.05
CA LYS A 171 0.58 19.97 5.70
C LYS A 171 -0.85 19.47 5.60
N GLU A 172 -1.75 20.34 5.15
CA GLU A 172 -3.11 19.98 4.80
C GLU A 172 -3.09 19.26 3.43
N TYR A 173 -3.93 18.25 3.28
CA TYR A 173 -4.12 17.56 2.00
C TYR A 173 -5.46 17.93 1.39
N GLU A 174 -5.44 18.19 0.10
CA GLU A 174 -6.66 18.29 -0.67
C GLU A 174 -7.15 16.88 -1.02
N ASN A 175 -8.38 16.58 -0.66
CA ASN A 175 -9.01 15.32 -1.04
C ASN A 175 -9.08 15.27 -2.57
N THR A 176 -8.37 14.37 -3.19
CA THR A 176 -8.40 14.21 -4.64
C THR A 176 -9.71 13.50 -5.02
N ASN A 177 -10.78 14.30 -5.20
CA ASN A 177 -11.98 13.80 -5.87
C ASN A 177 -11.63 13.66 -7.36
N VAL A 178 -11.26 12.48 -7.79
CA VAL A 178 -11.25 12.17 -9.22
C VAL A 178 -12.70 11.99 -9.62
N GLU A 179 -13.22 12.89 -10.49
CA GLU A 179 -14.42 12.57 -11.23
C GLU A 179 -14.18 11.20 -11.85
N GLN A 180 -15.08 10.25 -11.56
CA GLN A 180 -14.99 8.94 -12.21
C GLN A 180 -14.85 9.21 -13.70
N PRO A 181 -13.84 8.68 -14.37
CA PRO A 181 -13.86 8.69 -15.82
C PRO A 181 -15.22 8.12 -16.17
N ALA A 182 -16.06 8.92 -16.84
CA ALA A 182 -17.29 8.40 -17.39
C ALA A 182 -16.83 7.17 -18.15
N VAL A 183 -17.20 5.99 -17.66
CA VAL A 183 -17.00 4.76 -18.43
C VAL A 183 -17.76 5.08 -19.70
N ASP A 184 -17.03 5.39 -20.75
CA ASP A 184 -17.64 5.60 -22.05
C ASP A 184 -18.23 4.24 -22.42
N THR A 185 -19.46 4.05 -21.94
CA THR A 185 -20.33 2.96 -22.38
C THR A 185 -20.91 3.29 -23.74
N SER A 186 -20.27 4.21 -24.51
CA SER A 186 -20.55 4.26 -25.91
C SER A 186 -20.33 2.83 -26.41
N GLU A 187 -21.46 2.16 -26.59
CA GLU A 187 -21.57 0.82 -27.07
C GLU A 187 -20.56 0.67 -28.21
N TYR A 188 -19.45 -0.02 -27.94
CA TYR A 188 -18.73 -0.68 -29.00
C TYR A 188 -19.76 -1.67 -29.57
N LEU A 189 -20.56 -1.19 -30.53
CA LEU A 189 -21.43 -2.05 -31.33
C LEU A 189 -20.52 -3.00 -32.09
N TYR A 190 -20.13 -4.07 -31.39
CA TYR A 190 -19.54 -5.20 -32.10
C TYR A 190 -20.67 -5.85 -32.86
N ASP A 191 -20.53 -5.92 -34.20
CA ASP A 191 -21.49 -6.59 -35.07
C ASP A 191 -21.63 -8.09 -34.75
N ILE A 192 -20.77 -8.65 -33.88
CA ILE A 192 -20.72 -10.06 -33.49
C ILE A 192 -20.50 -10.16 -31.98
N ASP A 193 -21.37 -10.89 -31.28
CA ASP A 193 -21.31 -11.17 -29.84
C ASP A 193 -21.26 -12.69 -29.58
N PHE A 194 -20.79 -13.10 -28.40
CA PHE A 194 -20.84 -14.51 -28.00
C PHE A 194 -22.28 -15.07 -27.92
N SER A 195 -23.28 -14.22 -27.76
CA SER A 195 -24.69 -14.59 -27.81
C SER A 195 -25.13 -15.09 -29.20
N ASP A 196 -24.44 -14.66 -30.29
CA ASP A 196 -24.71 -15.09 -31.66
C ASP A 196 -24.23 -16.50 -31.94
N VAL A 197 -23.35 -17.04 -31.11
CA VAL A 197 -22.84 -18.41 -31.20
C VAL A 197 -23.78 -19.36 -30.50
N VAL A 198 -24.46 -20.20 -31.25
CA VAL A 198 -25.39 -21.21 -30.67
C VAL A 198 -24.61 -22.36 -30.06
N GLY A 199 -24.83 -22.63 -28.78
CA GLY A 199 -24.13 -23.68 -28.03
C GLY A 199 -22.68 -23.30 -27.69
N GLN A 200 -21.80 -24.28 -27.55
CA GLN A 200 -20.35 -24.08 -27.25
C GLN A 200 -20.07 -23.44 -25.87
N GLU A 201 -20.93 -23.60 -24.88
CA GLU A 201 -20.85 -22.92 -23.58
C GLU A 201 -19.50 -23.12 -22.87
N SER A 202 -18.92 -24.32 -22.97
CA SER A 202 -17.61 -24.61 -22.38
C SER A 202 -16.47 -23.84 -23.04
N ILE A 203 -16.56 -23.63 -24.37
CA ILE A 203 -15.55 -22.88 -25.12
C ILE A 203 -15.70 -21.40 -24.87
N LYS A 204 -16.93 -20.86 -24.87
CA LYS A 204 -17.22 -19.48 -24.50
C LYS A 204 -16.63 -19.16 -23.13
N ARG A 205 -16.91 -20.02 -22.13
CA ARG A 205 -16.37 -19.85 -20.77
C ARG A 205 -14.84 -19.94 -20.74
N GLY A 206 -14.24 -20.84 -21.52
CA GLY A 206 -12.80 -20.94 -21.65
C GLY A 206 -12.16 -19.66 -22.23
N MET A 207 -12.79 -19.04 -23.22
CA MET A 207 -12.33 -17.79 -23.83
C MET A 207 -12.46 -16.60 -22.87
N GLU A 208 -13.57 -16.47 -22.12
CA GLU A 208 -13.74 -15.46 -21.09
C GLU A 208 -12.61 -15.54 -20.04
N ILE A 209 -12.31 -16.73 -19.55
CA ILE A 209 -11.23 -16.95 -18.58
C ILE A 209 -9.87 -16.60 -19.21
N ALA A 210 -9.61 -17.01 -20.45
CA ALA A 210 -8.36 -16.71 -21.13
C ALA A 210 -8.17 -15.19 -21.34
N CYS A 211 -9.22 -14.45 -21.67
CA CYS A 211 -9.18 -12.99 -21.79
C CYS A 211 -8.85 -12.32 -20.47
N LEU A 212 -9.44 -12.77 -19.37
CA LEU A 212 -9.15 -12.26 -18.01
C LEU A 212 -7.69 -12.52 -17.61
N LEU A 213 -7.14 -13.69 -17.95
CA LEU A 213 -5.75 -14.03 -17.63
C LEU A 213 -4.74 -13.28 -18.51
N TYR A 214 -5.10 -13.01 -19.78
CA TYR A 214 -4.22 -12.30 -20.70
C TYR A 214 -4.07 -10.81 -20.38
N THR A 215 -5.08 -10.20 -19.78
CA THR A 215 -5.04 -8.79 -19.31
C THR A 215 -4.33 -8.62 -17.96
N SER A 216 -4.00 -9.70 -17.30
CA SER A 216 -3.18 -9.66 -16.08
C SER A 216 -1.71 -9.52 -16.46
N PRO A 217 -1.02 -8.44 -16.05
CA PRO A 217 0.41 -8.32 -16.32
C PRO A 217 1.16 -9.43 -15.60
N SER A 218 1.78 -10.28 -16.38
CA SER A 218 2.67 -11.35 -15.89
C SER A 218 4.00 -10.77 -15.44
#